data_5ae6cddc93c41c11dfbba9fdeb1d0a4b
#
_entry.id   5ae6cddc93c41c11dfbba9fdeb1d0a4b
#
_cell.length_a   1.000
_cell.length_b   1.000
_cell.length_c   1.000
_cell.angle_alpha   90.00
_cell.angle_beta   90.00
_cell.angle_gamma   90.00
#
_symmetry.space_group_name_H-M   'P 1'
#
loop_
_entity.id
_entity.type
_entity.pdbx_description
1 polymer ?
#
loop_
_entity_poly.entity_id
_entity_poly.type
_entity_poly.pdbx_seq_one_letter_code
_entity_poly.pdbx_strand_id
1 'polypeptide(L)'
;MPAATVPAAYVRARWAYSELLSGRPYRGIGVQDLKRKALGHVPFDDLRGEERDQLEQAWYRVRGVPTFINAFAGIAAFELVHWSKEQLGAVHVIKFFAQEVGNHSVPMSFKQWIETEPTSSIEPGHARHAASGAVLSTGFEPVTVGQLSGLLTLIDGYHRAVRFWKKGRRKSDRLAVYVPVPACPPEEALTDCA
;
A
#
# COMPACT_ATOMS: atom_id res chain seq x y z
N MET A 1 17.76 4.64 -15.02
CA MET A 1 16.62 5.51 -15.31
C MET A 1 16.16 6.06 -13.98
N PRO A 2 15.83 7.37 -13.87
CA PRO A 2 15.21 7.89 -12.65
C PRO A 2 13.93 7.09 -12.39
N ALA A 3 13.66 6.80 -11.13
CA ALA A 3 12.45 6.11 -10.74
C ALA A 3 11.23 6.99 -11.08
N ALA A 4 10.15 6.37 -11.50
CA ALA A 4 8.93 7.11 -11.86
C ALA A 4 8.27 7.63 -10.59
N THR A 5 8.13 8.94 -10.50
CA THR A 5 7.43 9.61 -9.40
C THR A 5 5.97 9.80 -9.76
N VAL A 6 5.06 9.47 -8.86
CA VAL A 6 3.61 9.63 -9.02
C VAL A 6 3.01 10.43 -7.86
N PRO A 7 1.95 11.23 -8.09
CA PRO A 7 1.27 11.98 -7.03
C PRO A 7 0.67 11.04 -5.96
N ALA A 8 0.56 11.50 -4.73
CA ALA A 8 -0.11 10.75 -3.66
C ALA A 8 -1.58 10.45 -3.97
N ALA A 9 -2.26 11.35 -4.68
CA ALA A 9 -3.61 11.14 -5.19
C ALA A 9 -3.72 9.91 -6.10
N TYR A 10 -2.74 9.73 -7.00
CA TYR A 10 -2.65 8.56 -7.87
C TYR A 10 -2.55 7.25 -7.06
N VAL A 11 -1.70 7.23 -6.02
CA VAL A 11 -1.52 6.04 -5.18
C VAL A 11 -2.79 5.71 -4.41
N ARG A 12 -3.50 6.71 -3.86
CA ARG A 12 -4.79 6.52 -3.18
C ARG A 12 -5.87 5.99 -4.13
N ALA A 13 -5.98 6.58 -5.33
CA ALA A 13 -6.95 6.15 -6.35
C ALA A 13 -6.67 4.70 -6.80
N ARG A 14 -5.40 4.37 -7.02
CA ARG A 14 -4.97 3.01 -7.39
C ARG A 14 -5.30 2.00 -6.29
N TRP A 15 -5.06 2.36 -5.03
CA TRP A 15 -5.47 1.54 -3.89
C TRP A 15 -6.98 1.30 -3.90
N ALA A 16 -7.79 2.37 -4.02
CA ALA A 16 -9.24 2.24 -4.09
C ALA A 16 -9.69 1.29 -5.22
N TYR A 17 -9.07 1.42 -6.40
CA TYR A 17 -9.37 0.56 -7.55
C TYR A 17 -9.09 -0.91 -7.27
N SER A 18 -7.95 -1.22 -6.68
CA SER A 18 -7.60 -2.60 -6.32
C SER A 18 -8.56 -3.21 -5.29
N GLU A 19 -9.15 -2.39 -4.41
CA GLU A 19 -10.12 -2.84 -3.41
C GLU A 19 -11.54 -3.05 -3.93
N LEU A 20 -11.91 -2.51 -5.10
CA LEU A 20 -13.23 -2.71 -5.67
C LEU A 20 -13.56 -4.19 -5.89
N LEU A 21 -12.55 -5.01 -6.12
CA LEU A 21 -12.66 -6.46 -6.32
C LEU A 21 -12.68 -7.25 -5.01
N SER A 22 -12.24 -6.65 -3.91
CA SER A 22 -12.07 -7.33 -2.62
C SER A 22 -13.37 -7.54 -1.83
N GLY A 23 -14.52 -7.12 -2.37
CA GLY A 23 -15.82 -7.20 -1.67
C GLY A 23 -15.97 -6.19 -0.53
N ARG A 24 -15.04 -5.26 -0.35
CA ARG A 24 -15.10 -4.22 0.68
C ARG A 24 -16.18 -3.17 0.39
N PRO A 25 -16.62 -2.39 1.40
CA PRO A 25 -17.86 -1.61 1.35
C PRO A 25 -17.77 -0.32 0.52
N TYR A 26 -17.35 -0.42 -0.75
CA TYR A 26 -17.54 0.66 -1.72
C TYR A 26 -18.99 0.75 -2.25
N ARG A 27 -19.94 0.01 -1.62
CA ARG A 27 -21.35 0.05 -1.97
C ARG A 27 -21.90 1.45 -1.71
N GLY A 28 -22.61 2.00 -2.68
CA GLY A 28 -23.26 3.32 -2.54
C GLY A 28 -22.37 4.54 -2.76
N ILE A 29 -21.10 4.36 -3.15
CA ILE A 29 -20.15 5.48 -3.35
C ILE A 29 -20.01 5.89 -4.83
N GLY A 30 -20.97 5.52 -5.69
CA GLY A 30 -20.95 5.95 -7.09
C GLY A 30 -19.89 5.31 -7.99
N VAL A 31 -19.22 4.25 -7.52
CA VAL A 31 -18.11 3.59 -8.25
C VAL A 31 -18.50 2.28 -8.95
N GLN A 32 -19.80 2.07 -9.24
CA GLN A 32 -20.27 0.81 -9.82
C GLN A 32 -19.72 0.57 -11.22
N ASP A 33 -19.60 1.62 -12.02
CA ASP A 33 -19.02 1.51 -13.36
C ASP A 33 -17.53 1.18 -13.31
N LEU A 34 -16.81 1.78 -12.36
CA LEU A 34 -15.42 1.49 -12.09
C LEU A 34 -15.22 0.06 -11.60
N LYS A 35 -16.17 -0.46 -10.79
CA LYS A 35 -16.17 -1.87 -10.41
C LYS A 35 -16.35 -2.79 -11.62
N ARG A 36 -17.24 -2.45 -12.55
CA ARG A 36 -17.40 -3.22 -13.80
C ARG A 36 -16.13 -3.20 -14.66
N LYS A 37 -15.45 -2.06 -14.76
CA LYS A 37 -14.16 -1.95 -15.45
C LYS A 37 -13.09 -2.82 -14.79
N ALA A 38 -12.99 -2.78 -13.46
CA ALA A 38 -12.05 -3.60 -12.71
C ALA A 38 -12.32 -5.10 -12.91
N LEU A 39 -13.61 -5.54 -12.89
CA LEU A 39 -14.01 -6.91 -13.19
C LEU A 39 -13.70 -7.31 -14.65
N GLY A 40 -13.78 -6.37 -15.58
CA GLY A 40 -13.38 -6.53 -16.98
C GLY A 40 -11.87 -6.43 -17.22
N HIS A 41 -11.06 -6.38 -16.14
CA HIS A 41 -9.60 -6.28 -16.21
C HIS A 41 -9.07 -5.03 -16.92
N VAL A 42 -9.82 -3.94 -16.95
CA VAL A 42 -9.32 -2.66 -17.46
C VAL A 42 -8.15 -2.21 -16.57
N PRO A 43 -6.96 -1.94 -17.13
CA PRO A 43 -5.84 -1.44 -16.36
C PRO A 43 -6.17 -0.09 -15.71
N PHE A 44 -5.67 0.14 -14.49
CA PHE A 44 -5.88 1.42 -13.80
C PHE A 44 -5.38 2.62 -14.63
N ASP A 45 -4.28 2.43 -15.34
CA ASP A 45 -3.66 3.49 -16.13
C ASP A 45 -4.48 3.88 -17.37
N ASP A 46 -5.42 3.01 -17.80
CA ASP A 46 -6.36 3.29 -18.90
C ASP A 46 -7.61 4.06 -18.43
N LEU A 47 -7.76 4.29 -17.12
CA LEU A 47 -8.87 5.09 -16.59
C LEU A 47 -8.67 6.57 -16.89
N ARG A 48 -9.77 7.27 -17.16
CA ARG A 48 -9.79 8.73 -17.35
C ARG A 48 -9.47 9.45 -16.04
N GLY A 49 -9.02 10.71 -16.13
CA GLY A 49 -8.71 11.54 -14.98
C GLY A 49 -9.88 11.62 -13.98
N GLU A 50 -11.09 11.94 -14.48
CA GLU A 50 -12.30 12.01 -13.66
C GLU A 50 -12.61 10.70 -12.89
N GLU A 51 -12.31 9.55 -13.51
CA GLU A 51 -12.51 8.25 -12.88
C GLU A 51 -11.51 7.99 -11.76
N ARG A 52 -10.28 8.48 -11.93
CA ARG A 52 -9.25 8.42 -10.88
C ARG A 52 -9.60 9.36 -9.72
N ASP A 53 -10.12 10.54 -10.01
CA ASP A 53 -10.58 11.49 -8.98
C ASP A 53 -11.75 10.92 -8.17
N GLN A 54 -12.70 10.24 -8.83
CA GLN A 54 -13.78 9.53 -8.15
C GLN A 54 -13.25 8.42 -7.23
N LEU A 55 -12.23 7.69 -7.67
CA LEU A 55 -11.58 6.65 -6.85
C LEU A 55 -10.85 7.25 -5.64
N GLU A 56 -10.16 8.36 -5.80
CA GLU A 56 -9.52 9.05 -4.68
C GLU A 56 -10.55 9.52 -3.64
N GLN A 57 -11.64 10.14 -4.09
CA GLN A 57 -12.73 10.53 -3.19
C GLN A 57 -13.36 9.32 -2.49
N ALA A 58 -13.54 8.21 -3.22
CA ALA A 58 -14.03 6.97 -2.64
C ALA A 58 -13.06 6.42 -1.59
N TRP A 59 -11.75 6.53 -1.82
CA TRP A 59 -10.73 6.14 -0.85
C TRP A 59 -10.88 6.90 0.47
N TYR A 60 -11.04 8.21 0.44
CA TYR A 60 -11.26 9.01 1.65
C TYR A 60 -12.51 8.58 2.43
N ARG A 61 -13.60 8.25 1.73
CA ARG A 61 -14.85 7.79 2.38
C ARG A 61 -14.71 6.41 3.02
N VAL A 62 -13.92 5.53 2.47
CA VAL A 62 -13.79 4.14 2.92
C VAL A 62 -12.57 3.93 3.82
N ARG A 63 -11.48 4.67 3.54
CA ARG A 63 -10.20 4.55 4.22
C ARG A 63 -9.80 5.80 4.99
N GLY A 64 -10.67 6.80 5.06
CA GLY A 64 -10.43 8.07 5.75
C GLY A 64 -10.32 7.96 7.28
N VAL A 65 -9.84 6.83 7.79
CA VAL A 65 -9.51 6.68 9.21
C VAL A 65 -8.19 7.39 9.53
N PRO A 66 -8.06 7.94 10.76
CA PRO A 66 -6.89 8.76 11.13
C PRO A 66 -5.55 8.10 10.82
N THR A 67 -5.42 6.80 11.02
CA THR A 67 -4.17 6.07 10.76
C THR A 67 -3.72 6.17 9.30
N PHE A 68 -4.63 5.99 8.34
CA PHE A 68 -4.27 6.06 6.93
C PHE A 68 -4.11 7.51 6.46
N ILE A 69 -4.95 8.43 6.95
CA ILE A 69 -4.80 9.87 6.66
C ILE A 69 -3.41 10.33 7.14
N ASN A 70 -3.04 10.00 8.37
CA ASN A 70 -1.74 10.37 8.93
C ASN A 70 -0.57 9.73 8.19
N ALA A 71 -0.73 8.49 7.70
CA ALA A 71 0.32 7.82 6.93
C ALA A 71 0.61 8.48 5.57
N PHE A 72 -0.33 9.28 5.05
CA PHE A 72 -0.17 10.07 3.82
C PHE A 72 0.06 11.56 4.11
N ALA A 73 -0.03 11.99 5.37
CA ALA A 73 0.09 13.40 5.73
C ALA A 73 1.49 13.94 5.32
N GLY A 74 1.51 15.08 4.65
CA GLY A 74 2.73 15.72 4.17
C GLY A 74 3.42 15.02 2.99
N ILE A 75 2.87 13.92 2.46
CA ILE A 75 3.42 13.23 1.31
C ILE A 75 2.74 13.77 0.05
N ALA A 76 3.51 14.48 -0.78
CA ALA A 76 3.03 14.99 -2.06
C ALA A 76 3.12 13.93 -3.17
N ALA A 77 4.15 13.10 -3.14
CA ALA A 77 4.44 12.14 -4.19
C ALA A 77 5.07 10.86 -3.64
N PHE A 78 5.00 9.82 -4.47
CA PHE A 78 5.63 8.52 -4.24
C PHE A 78 6.54 8.16 -5.40
N GLU A 79 7.59 7.46 -5.08
CA GLU A 79 8.48 6.84 -6.05
C GLU A 79 8.18 5.34 -6.14
N LEU A 80 8.11 4.81 -7.36
CA LEU A 80 7.99 3.37 -7.58
C LEU A 80 9.38 2.74 -7.58
N VAL A 81 9.67 1.98 -6.55
CA VAL A 81 10.95 1.29 -6.37
C VAL A 81 10.76 -0.23 -6.31
N HIS A 82 11.86 -0.96 -6.37
CA HIS A 82 11.85 -2.42 -6.31
C HIS A 82 12.72 -2.89 -5.15
N TRP A 83 12.09 -3.39 -4.10
CA TRP A 83 12.74 -3.79 -2.86
C TRP A 83 13.14 -5.26 -2.82
N SER A 84 14.25 -5.51 -2.16
CA SER A 84 14.66 -6.84 -1.70
C SER A 84 13.87 -7.25 -0.44
N LYS A 85 14.06 -8.49 -0.01
CA LYS A 85 13.48 -8.96 1.27
C LYS A 85 14.03 -8.20 2.47
N GLU A 86 15.31 -7.85 2.48
CA GLU A 86 15.94 -7.10 3.56
C GLU A 86 15.30 -5.72 3.71
N GLN A 87 15.09 -5.02 2.60
CA GLN A 87 14.44 -3.72 2.59
C GLN A 87 13.00 -3.81 3.08
N LEU A 88 12.23 -4.80 2.59
CA LEU A 88 10.87 -5.06 3.09
C LEU A 88 10.87 -5.43 4.58
N GLY A 89 11.83 -6.23 5.02
CA GLY A 89 11.94 -6.67 6.41
C GLY A 89 12.16 -5.53 7.41
N ALA A 90 12.77 -4.44 6.96
CA ALA A 90 13.05 -3.26 7.78
C ALA A 90 11.86 -2.31 7.95
N VAL A 91 10.82 -2.44 7.12
CA VAL A 91 9.62 -1.59 7.19
C VAL A 91 8.77 -1.95 8.39
N HIS A 92 8.16 -0.97 9.02
CA HIS A 92 7.25 -1.21 10.14
C HIS A 92 5.86 -1.64 9.68
N VAL A 93 5.16 -2.38 10.55
CA VAL A 93 3.76 -2.75 10.36
C VAL A 93 2.85 -1.86 11.20
N ILE A 94 1.60 -1.68 10.74
CA ILE A 94 0.62 -0.88 11.49
C ILE A 94 0.25 -1.59 12.79
N LYS A 95 0.17 -0.83 13.86
CA LYS A 95 -0.06 -1.32 15.22
C LYS A 95 -1.25 -2.28 15.38
N PHE A 96 -2.35 -2.10 14.64
CA PHE A 96 -3.50 -2.99 14.78
C PHE A 96 -3.28 -4.39 14.20
N PHE A 97 -2.38 -4.55 13.23
CA PHE A 97 -1.94 -5.86 12.78
C PHE A 97 -1.01 -6.53 13.79
N ALA A 98 -0.27 -5.73 14.55
CA ALA A 98 0.59 -6.23 15.63
C ALA A 98 -0.19 -6.55 16.92
N GLN A 99 -1.40 -6.01 17.10
CA GLN A 99 -2.22 -6.23 18.31
C GLN A 99 -2.79 -7.65 18.42
N GLU A 100 -2.92 -8.35 17.30
CA GLU A 100 -3.35 -9.76 17.32
C GLU A 100 -2.31 -10.68 17.96
N VAL A 101 -1.07 -10.22 18.11
CA VAL A 101 0.08 -11.00 18.59
C VAL A 101 0.49 -10.67 20.03
N GLY A 102 -0.27 -9.82 20.70
CA GLY A 102 0.03 -9.42 22.10
C GLY A 102 0.49 -7.98 22.22
N ASN A 103 0.39 -7.45 23.40
CA ASN A 103 0.45 -6.08 23.87
C ASN A 103 1.74 -5.31 23.49
N HIS A 104 2.02 -5.12 22.20
CA HIS A 104 3.21 -4.41 21.74
C HIS A 104 2.93 -2.92 21.54
N SER A 105 3.38 -2.11 22.50
CA SER A 105 3.46 -0.65 22.40
C SER A 105 4.60 -0.17 21.48
N VAL A 106 5.45 -1.07 21.05
CA VAL A 106 6.66 -0.77 20.27
C VAL A 106 6.38 -1.02 18.78
N PRO A 107 6.78 -0.11 17.87
CA PRO A 107 6.73 -0.37 16.44
C PRO A 107 7.48 -1.64 16.11
N MET A 108 6.82 -2.56 15.37
CA MET A 108 7.38 -3.85 14.98
C MET A 108 7.75 -3.80 13.50
N SER A 109 8.94 -4.30 13.14
CA SER A 109 9.32 -4.44 11.75
C SER A 109 8.54 -5.57 11.07
N PHE A 110 8.41 -5.52 9.75
CA PHE A 110 7.75 -6.56 8.97
C PHE A 110 8.40 -7.93 9.19
N LYS A 111 9.74 -7.97 9.29
CA LYS A 111 10.47 -9.19 9.58
C LYS A 111 10.08 -9.77 10.95
N GLN A 112 10.14 -8.96 12.00
CA GLN A 112 9.74 -9.39 13.34
C GLN A 112 8.29 -9.88 13.36
N TRP A 113 7.38 -9.12 12.74
CA TRP A 113 5.96 -9.46 12.67
C TRP A 113 5.74 -10.82 12.02
N ILE A 114 6.33 -11.08 10.85
CA ILE A 114 6.10 -12.33 10.11
C ILE A 114 6.77 -13.55 10.75
N GLU A 115 7.81 -13.34 11.54
CA GLU A 115 8.50 -14.39 12.28
C GLU A 115 7.78 -14.74 13.60
N THR A 116 7.02 -13.81 14.17
CA THR A 116 6.26 -14.01 15.43
C THR A 116 4.81 -14.38 15.19
N GLU A 117 4.24 -14.04 14.03
CA GLU A 117 2.85 -14.30 13.72
C GLU A 117 2.61 -15.79 13.46
N PRO A 118 1.64 -16.43 14.13
CA PRO A 118 1.25 -17.79 13.79
C PRO A 118 0.80 -17.87 12.35
N THR A 119 1.34 -18.79 11.58
CA THR A 119 1.04 -18.98 10.15
C THR A 119 -0.46 -19.11 9.88
N SER A 120 -1.21 -19.62 10.87
CA SER A 120 -2.67 -19.81 10.84
C SER A 120 -3.48 -18.51 10.78
N SER A 121 -2.97 -17.38 11.30
CA SER A 121 -3.69 -16.10 11.26
C SER A 121 -3.55 -15.38 9.91
N ILE A 122 -2.46 -15.61 9.21
CA ILE A 122 -2.17 -15.00 7.90
C ILE A 122 -2.85 -15.78 6.75
N GLU A 123 -2.91 -17.12 6.83
CA GLU A 123 -3.43 -18.00 5.77
C GLU A 123 -4.92 -17.88 5.47
N PRO A 124 -5.83 -17.74 6.44
CA PRO A 124 -7.26 -17.58 6.16
C PRO A 124 -7.60 -16.33 5.35
N GLY A 125 -6.82 -15.26 5.52
CA GLY A 125 -6.91 -14.05 4.70
C GLY A 125 -6.49 -14.32 3.25
N HIS A 126 -5.43 -15.08 3.05
CA HIS A 126 -4.96 -15.52 1.74
C HIS A 126 -5.96 -16.44 1.03
N ALA A 127 -6.53 -17.40 1.75
CA ALA A 127 -7.51 -18.32 1.19
C ALA A 127 -8.80 -17.60 0.73
N ARG A 128 -9.30 -16.65 1.51
CA ARG A 128 -10.48 -15.85 1.13
C ARG A 128 -10.22 -14.97 -0.09
N HIS A 129 -9.06 -14.36 -0.21
CA HIS A 129 -8.70 -13.57 -1.38
C HIS A 129 -8.43 -14.43 -2.62
N ALA A 130 -7.84 -15.62 -2.45
CA ALA A 130 -7.67 -16.57 -3.53
C ALA A 130 -9.01 -17.15 -4.02
N ALA A 131 -9.94 -17.46 -3.09
CA ALA A 131 -11.25 -17.99 -3.41
C ALA A 131 -12.19 -16.96 -4.03
N SER A 132 -12.00 -15.67 -3.78
CA SER A 132 -12.83 -14.61 -4.39
C SER A 132 -12.56 -14.40 -5.88
N GLY A 133 -11.66 -15.17 -6.49
CA GLY A 133 -11.23 -14.94 -7.88
C GLY A 133 -10.72 -13.52 -8.09
N ALA A 134 -10.73 -12.74 -7.01
CA ALA A 134 -10.23 -11.40 -7.04
C ALA A 134 -8.82 -11.50 -7.56
N VAL A 135 -8.62 -10.90 -8.64
CA VAL A 135 -7.48 -10.79 -9.49
C VAL A 135 -6.26 -10.33 -8.69
N LEU A 136 -5.92 -11.12 -7.73
CA LEU A 136 -4.56 -11.24 -7.23
C LEU A 136 -3.65 -11.75 -8.34
N SER A 137 -4.26 -12.09 -9.46
CA SER A 137 -3.63 -12.53 -10.68
C SER A 137 -2.74 -11.49 -11.31
N THR A 138 -3.04 -10.23 -11.15
CA THR A 138 -2.10 -9.23 -11.61
C THR A 138 -0.94 -9.10 -10.64
N GLY A 139 -0.44 -10.07 -10.01
CA GLY A 139 0.74 -10.15 -9.13
C GLY A 139 1.72 -8.98 -9.08
N PHE A 140 1.37 -7.85 -9.63
CA PHE A 140 2.17 -6.68 -9.97
C PHE A 140 1.67 -5.37 -9.36
N GLU A 141 0.54 -5.38 -8.62
CA GLU A 141 0.17 -4.18 -7.90
C GLU A 141 1.24 -3.88 -6.85
N PRO A 142 1.88 -2.70 -6.89
CA PRO A 142 2.88 -2.34 -5.89
C PRO A 142 2.27 -2.32 -4.49
N VAL A 143 3.04 -2.67 -3.47
CA VAL A 143 2.67 -2.38 -2.09
C VAL A 143 2.87 -0.91 -1.81
N THR A 144 2.18 -0.37 -0.79
CA THR A 144 2.32 1.05 -0.43
C THR A 144 2.87 1.18 0.97
N VAL A 145 3.90 2.00 1.11
CA VAL A 145 4.48 2.43 2.39
C VAL A 145 4.09 3.87 2.62
N GLY A 146 3.68 4.19 3.83
CA GLY A 146 3.47 5.56 4.28
C GLY A 146 4.46 5.93 5.38
N GLN A 147 4.26 7.09 5.99
CA GLN A 147 5.09 7.56 7.09
C GLN A 147 4.22 7.75 8.34
N LEU A 148 4.47 6.97 9.38
CA LEU A 148 3.80 7.10 10.68
C LEU A 148 4.82 7.34 11.77
N SER A 149 4.67 8.43 12.51
CA SER A 149 5.62 8.81 13.58
C SER A 149 7.08 8.79 13.14
N GLY A 150 7.36 9.27 11.92
CA GLY A 150 8.71 9.29 11.34
C GLY A 150 9.20 7.95 10.79
N LEU A 151 8.42 6.88 10.90
CA LEU A 151 8.82 5.55 10.47
C LEU A 151 8.13 5.14 9.17
N LEU A 152 8.89 4.58 8.23
CA LEU A 152 8.33 3.95 7.04
C LEU A 152 7.48 2.75 7.47
N THR A 153 6.20 2.79 7.12
CA THR A 153 5.21 1.83 7.59
C THR A 153 4.45 1.25 6.40
N LEU A 154 4.37 -0.07 6.33
CA LEU A 154 3.55 -0.76 5.34
C LEU A 154 2.07 -0.46 5.60
N ILE A 155 1.38 0.18 4.66
CA ILE A 155 -0.01 0.61 4.81
C ILE A 155 -0.99 -0.11 3.88
N ASP A 156 -0.52 -0.61 2.75
CA ASP A 156 -1.29 -1.46 1.85
C ASP A 156 -0.45 -2.55 1.23
N GLY A 157 -1.10 -3.66 0.85
CA GLY A 157 -0.46 -4.77 0.16
C GLY A 157 0.14 -5.82 1.09
N TYR A 158 -0.32 -5.96 2.33
CA TYR A 158 0.16 -6.97 3.27
C TYR A 158 0.22 -8.37 2.70
N HIS A 159 -0.85 -8.82 2.02
CA HIS A 159 -0.88 -10.15 1.42
C HIS A 159 0.18 -10.34 0.33
N ARG A 160 0.45 -9.29 -0.45
CA ARG A 160 1.51 -9.29 -1.48
C ARG A 160 2.88 -9.34 -0.84
N ALA A 161 3.11 -8.55 0.21
CA ALA A 161 4.35 -8.53 0.98
C ALA A 161 4.63 -9.90 1.63
N VAL A 162 3.63 -10.51 2.28
CA VAL A 162 3.72 -11.85 2.86
C VAL A 162 4.01 -12.91 1.80
N ARG A 163 3.30 -12.86 0.66
CA ARG A 163 3.55 -13.78 -0.45
C ARG A 163 4.96 -13.67 -0.99
N PHE A 164 5.44 -12.45 -1.18
CA PHE A 164 6.81 -12.19 -1.61
C PHE A 164 7.81 -12.72 -0.58
N TRP A 165 7.57 -12.45 0.71
CA TRP A 165 8.44 -12.94 1.79
C TRP A 165 8.54 -14.48 1.81
N LYS A 166 7.42 -15.18 1.69
CA LYS A 166 7.36 -16.64 1.72
C LYS A 166 7.87 -17.28 0.42
N LYS A 167 7.57 -16.71 -0.75
CA LYS A 167 7.81 -17.33 -2.06
C LYS A 167 9.04 -16.80 -2.79
N GLY A 168 9.50 -15.61 -2.51
CA GLY A 168 10.72 -15.04 -3.11
C GLY A 168 11.94 -15.84 -2.67
N ARG A 169 12.39 -16.75 -3.51
CA ARG A 169 13.51 -17.67 -3.20
C ARG A 169 14.85 -17.15 -3.71
N ARG A 170 14.84 -16.28 -4.72
CA ARG A 170 16.06 -15.78 -5.37
C ARG A 170 16.44 -14.43 -4.77
N LYS A 171 17.76 -14.18 -4.61
CA LYS A 171 18.25 -12.85 -4.21
C LYS A 171 17.88 -11.76 -5.23
N SER A 172 17.61 -12.15 -6.48
CA SER A 172 17.18 -11.25 -7.56
C SER A 172 15.70 -10.88 -7.51
N ASP A 173 14.88 -11.62 -6.75
CA ASP A 173 13.45 -11.32 -6.66
C ASP A 173 13.25 -9.93 -6.04
N ARG A 174 12.37 -9.16 -6.63
CA ARG A 174 12.06 -7.79 -6.19
C ARG A 174 10.56 -7.60 -6.06
N LEU A 175 10.17 -6.81 -5.06
CA LEU A 175 8.80 -6.38 -4.81
C LEU A 175 8.66 -4.92 -5.23
N ALA A 176 7.69 -4.64 -6.08
CA ALA A 176 7.35 -3.26 -6.43
C ALA A 176 6.70 -2.55 -5.24
N VAL A 177 7.17 -1.36 -4.91
CA VAL A 177 6.77 -0.60 -3.72
C VAL A 177 6.65 0.88 -4.06
N TYR A 178 5.53 1.49 -3.65
CA TYR A 178 5.40 2.94 -3.57
C TYR A 178 6.00 3.43 -2.25
N VAL A 179 7.06 4.24 -2.34
CA VAL A 179 7.75 4.83 -1.19
C VAL A 179 7.55 6.34 -1.21
N PRO A 180 7.24 6.98 -0.07
CA PRO A 180 7.12 8.42 0.00
C PRO A 180 8.38 9.12 -0.49
N VAL A 181 8.22 10.11 -1.36
CA VAL A 181 9.30 11.05 -1.66
C VAL A 181 9.34 12.07 -0.54
N PRO A 182 10.48 12.27 0.12
CA PRO A 182 10.61 13.33 1.11
C PRO A 182 10.21 14.67 0.50
N ALA A 183 9.41 15.46 1.22
CA ALA A 183 9.20 16.83 0.82
C ALA A 183 10.58 17.51 0.78
N CYS A 184 10.92 18.14 -0.34
CA CYS A 184 12.11 18.96 -0.39
C CYS A 184 11.98 20.03 0.70
N PRO A 185 12.96 20.21 1.58
CA PRO A 185 12.90 21.32 2.52
C PRO A 185 12.74 22.60 1.70
N PRO A 186 11.89 23.55 2.12
CA PRO A 186 11.73 24.80 1.41
C PRO A 186 13.12 25.44 1.21
N GLU A 187 13.39 25.93 0.02
CA GLU A 187 14.69 26.51 -0.40
C GLU A 187 15.19 27.66 0.51
N GLU A 188 14.38 28.14 1.42
CA GLU A 188 14.71 29.22 2.36
C GLU A 188 15.75 28.86 3.43
N ALA A 189 16.09 27.56 3.59
CA ALA A 189 17.08 27.13 4.60
C ALA A 189 18.55 27.21 4.12
N LEU A 190 18.80 27.62 2.88
CA LEU A 190 20.16 27.65 2.30
C LEU A 190 20.81 29.02 2.24
N THR A 191 20.18 30.10 2.74
CA THR A 191 20.72 31.45 2.64
C THR A 191 21.51 31.96 3.85
N ASP A 192 21.65 31.16 4.92
CA ASP A 192 22.35 31.62 6.14
C ASP A 192 23.69 30.89 6.41
N CYS A 193 24.37 30.40 5.39
CA CYS A 193 25.77 29.95 5.47
C CYS A 193 26.65 30.59 4.40
N ALA A 194 26.81 31.90 4.47
CA ALA A 194 27.85 32.62 3.78
C ALA A 194 28.67 33.45 4.78
#